data_a2ecd25a74015250a106faaea21cf3e5
#
_entry.id   a2ecd25a74015250a106faaea21cf3e5
#
_cell.length_a   1.000
_cell.length_b   1.000
_cell.length_c   1.000
_cell.angle_alpha   90.00
_cell.angle_beta   90.00
_cell.angle_gamma   90.00
#
_symmetry.space_group_name_H-M   'P 1'
#
loop_
_entity.id
_entity.type
_entity.pdbx_description
1 polymer ?
#
loop_
_entity_poly.entity_id
_entity_poly.type
_entity_poly.pdbx_seq_one_letter_code
_entity_poly.pdbx_strand_id
1 'polypeptide(L)' 'MENLTEVVIALLMIVNGEIKEHRIQESMSDCLKGKRVAQRDAKNHIEYQCIKSLAETEIYLGEKSIKKLILE' A
#
# COMPACT_ATOMS: atom_id res chain seq x y z
N MET A 1 13.32 -16.94 2.44
CA MET A 1 12.61 -15.65 2.50
C MET A 1 12.85 -14.98 3.83
N GLU A 2 13.16 -13.71 3.79
CA GLU A 2 13.32 -12.94 5.00
C GLU A 2 12.07 -12.12 5.25
N ASN A 3 11.59 -12.17 6.47
CA ASN A 3 10.47 -11.34 6.90
C ASN A 3 11.03 -10.20 7.74
N LEU A 4 10.73 -8.99 7.33
CA LEU A 4 11.18 -7.79 8.00
C LEU A 4 9.98 -6.99 8.48
N THR A 5 10.13 -6.35 9.63
CA THR A 5 9.14 -5.39 10.11
C THR A 5 9.76 -4.01 9.98
N GLU A 6 9.13 -3.15 9.20
CA GLU A 6 9.66 -1.81 8.95
C GLU A 6 8.54 -0.82 8.68
N VAL A 7 8.88 0.46 8.79
CA VAL A 7 7.93 1.52 8.43
C VAL A 7 7.95 1.66 6.92
N VAL A 8 6.77 1.59 6.32
CA VAL A 8 6.62 1.74 4.87
C VAL A 8 5.57 2.78 4.55
N ILE A 9 5.64 3.32 3.34
CA ILE A 9 4.58 4.13 2.77
C ILE A 9 3.83 3.23 1.83
N ALA A 10 2.54 3.08 2.05
CA ALA A 10 1.72 2.15 1.30
C ALA A 10 0.55 2.85 0.62
N LEU A 11 0.29 2.44 -0.61
CA LEU A 11 -0.92 2.83 -1.34
C LEU A 11 -1.93 1.70 -1.16
N LEU A 12 -3.06 2.04 -0.56
CA LEU A 12 -4.13 1.08 -0.28
C LEU A 12 -5.25 1.22 -1.29
N MET A 13 -5.75 0.10 -1.78
CA MET A 13 -6.99 0.05 -2.55
C MET A 13 -8.08 -0.50 -1.65
N ILE A 14 -9.09 0.31 -1.39
CA ILE A 14 -10.19 -0.01 -0.49
C ILE A 14 -11.46 -0.16 -1.31
N VAL A 15 -12.09 -1.32 -1.17
CA VAL A 15 -13.34 -1.62 -1.89
C VAL A 15 -14.42 -1.91 -0.85
N ASN A 16 -15.48 -1.11 -0.87
CA ASN A 16 -16.59 -1.24 0.07
C ASN A 16 -16.14 -1.26 1.54
N GLY A 17 -15.16 -0.41 1.86
CA GLY A 17 -14.64 -0.28 3.22
C GLY A 17 -13.60 -1.32 3.61
N GLU A 18 -13.23 -2.22 2.71
CA GLU A 18 -12.21 -3.24 2.99
C GLU A 18 -10.95 -3.01 2.17
N ILE A 19 -9.79 -3.18 2.78
CA ILE A 19 -8.52 -3.10 2.08
C ILE A 19 -8.34 -4.35 1.24
N LYS A 20 -8.29 -4.19 -0.08
CA LYS A 20 -8.12 -5.29 -1.02
C LYS A 20 -6.71 -5.42 -1.54
N GLU A 21 -5.98 -4.32 -1.64
CA GLU A 21 -4.59 -4.32 -2.08
C GLU A 21 -3.79 -3.30 -1.29
N HIS A 22 -2.51 -3.58 -1.15
CA HIS A 22 -1.55 -2.62 -0.61
C HIS A 22 -0.25 -2.75 -1.38
N ARG A 23 0.34 -1.62 -1.71
CA ARG A 23 1.61 -1.57 -2.44
C ARG A 23 2.56 -0.62 -1.75
N ILE A 24 3.83 -1.04 -1.67
CA ILE A 24 4.88 -0.18 -1.12
C ILE A 24 5.22 0.90 -2.13
N GLN A 25 5.32 2.13 -1.64
CA GLN A 25 5.76 3.28 -2.43
C GLN A 25 7.09 3.77 -1.85
N GLU A 26 7.91 4.38 -2.70
CA GLU A 26 9.22 4.89 -2.26
C GLU A 26 9.10 6.12 -1.38
N SER A 27 8.08 6.93 -1.60
CA SER A 27 7.87 8.15 -0.84
C SER A 27 6.38 8.49 -0.79
N MET A 28 6.01 9.36 0.14
CA MET A 28 4.63 9.85 0.23
C MET A 28 4.24 10.62 -1.03
N SER A 29 5.18 11.36 -1.60
CA SER A 29 4.96 12.10 -2.85
C SER A 29 4.58 11.16 -3.99
N ASP A 30 5.32 10.06 -4.14
CA ASP A 30 5.02 9.06 -5.16
C ASP A 30 3.69 8.37 -4.90
N CYS A 31 3.40 8.10 -3.63
CA CYS A 31 2.13 7.51 -3.23
C CYS A 31 0.95 8.40 -3.63
N LEU A 32 1.05 9.70 -3.34
CA LEU A 32 -0.01 10.65 -3.66
C LEU A 32 -0.21 10.79 -5.16
N LYS A 33 0.87 10.74 -5.94
CA LYS A 33 0.76 10.72 -7.41
C LYS A 33 0.01 9.49 -7.89
N GLY A 34 0.40 8.31 -7.40
CA GLY A 34 -0.25 7.06 -7.75
C GLY A 34 -1.72 7.05 -7.35
N LYS A 35 -2.01 7.55 -6.15
CA LYS A 35 -3.37 7.69 -5.66
C LYS A 35 -4.23 8.55 -6.59
N ARG A 36 -3.69 9.71 -7.00
CA ARG A 36 -4.41 10.64 -7.86
C ARG A 36 -4.76 10.02 -9.21
N VAL A 37 -3.80 9.33 -9.82
CA VAL A 37 -4.01 8.67 -11.11
C VAL A 37 -5.02 7.53 -10.97
N ALA A 38 -4.86 6.69 -9.96
CA ALA A 38 -5.74 5.55 -9.74
C ALA A 38 -7.17 5.99 -9.39
N GLN A 39 -7.31 7.02 -8.55
CA GLN A 39 -8.62 7.50 -8.12
C GLN A 39 -9.41 8.12 -9.28
N ARG A 40 -8.70 8.70 -10.26
CA ARG A 40 -9.35 9.31 -11.42
C ARG A 40 -10.17 8.30 -12.22
N ASP A 41 -9.67 7.07 -12.34
CA ASP A 41 -10.33 6.02 -13.12
C ASP A 41 -11.13 5.05 -12.24
N ALA A 42 -11.16 5.26 -10.94
CA ALA A 42 -11.83 4.35 -10.01
C ALA A 42 -13.34 4.55 -10.00
N LYS A 43 -14.05 3.46 -9.77
CA LYS A 43 -15.51 3.50 -9.57
C LYS A 43 -15.83 4.04 -8.18
N ASN A 44 -17.07 4.47 -7.96
CA ASN A 44 -17.49 5.13 -6.73
C ASN A 44 -17.24 4.33 -5.44
N HIS A 45 -17.26 3.01 -5.53
CA HIS A 45 -17.07 2.13 -4.37
C HIS A 45 -15.60 1.79 -4.10
N ILE A 46 -14.69 2.32 -4.92
CA ILE A 46 -13.25 2.08 -4.78
C ILE A 46 -12.58 3.36 -4.30
N GLU A 47 -11.83 3.25 -3.23
CA GLU A 47 -11.10 4.38 -2.64
C GLU A 47 -9.63 4.02 -2.53
N TYR A 48 -8.78 5.00 -2.76
CA TYR A 48 -7.33 4.84 -2.58
C TYR A 48 -6.85 5.73 -1.46
N GLN A 49 -5.96 5.21 -0.63
CA GLN A 49 -5.37 5.96 0.47
C GLN A 49 -3.88 5.74 0.55
N CYS A 50 -3.16 6.77 0.95
CA CYS A 50 -1.73 6.68 1.25
C CYS A 50 -1.55 6.69 2.76
N ILE A 51 -0.82 5.71 3.27
CA ILE A 51 -0.54 5.64 4.70
C ILE A 51 0.95 5.44 4.93
N LYS A 52 1.41 5.82 6.11
CA LYS A 52 2.73 5.49 6.61
C LYS A 52 2.52 4.62 7.83
N SER A 53 2.97 3.38 7.77
CA SER A 53 2.69 2.41 8.82
C SER A 53 3.78 1.36 8.92
N LEU A 54 3.82 0.69 10.07
CA LEU A 54 4.62 -0.51 10.21
C LEU A 54 4.00 -1.62 9.38
N ALA A 55 4.85 -2.43 8.79
CA ALA A 55 4.40 -3.57 8.00
C ALA A 55 5.42 -4.69 8.09
N GLU A 56 4.94 -5.92 8.06
CA GLU A 56 5.80 -7.06 7.80
C GLU A 56 5.98 -7.13 6.29
N THR A 57 7.24 -7.11 5.87
CA THR A 57 7.58 -7.18 4.45
C THR A 57 8.34 -8.45 4.17
N GLU A 58 8.30 -8.89 2.94
CA GLU A 58 9.09 -10.03 2.49
C GLU A 58 9.66 -9.74 1.11
N ILE A 59 10.78 -10.36 0.80
CA ILE A 59 11.37 -10.25 -0.52
C ILE A 59 11.09 -11.55 -1.25
N TYR A 60 10.40 -11.42 -2.38
CA TYR A 60 10.04 -12.56 -3.21
C TYR A 60 10.45 -12.26 -4.65
N LEU A 61 11.25 -13.15 -5.22
CA LEU A 61 11.79 -12.99 -6.57
C LEU A 61 12.50 -11.63 -6.77
N GLY A 62 13.20 -11.16 -5.74
CA GLY A 62 13.92 -9.90 -5.79
C GLY A 62 13.07 -8.65 -5.57
N GLU A 63 11.78 -8.80 -5.34
CA GLU A 63 10.89 -7.67 -5.07
C GLU A 63 10.38 -7.69 -3.64
N LYS A 64 10.38 -6.51 -3.03
CA LYS A 64 9.83 -6.35 -1.69
C LYS A 64 8.32 -6.15 -1.78
N SER A 65 7.58 -6.90 -0.98
CA SER A 65 6.15 -6.75 -0.89
C SER A 65 5.70 -6.75 0.56
N ILE A 66 4.50 -6.25 0.79
CA ILE A 66 3.91 -6.23 2.13
C ILE A 66 3.25 -7.58 2.38
N LYS A 67 3.72 -8.27 3.41
CA LYS A 67 3.09 -9.50 3.85
C LYS A 67 1.89 -9.19 4.74
N LYS A 68 2.04 -8.19 5.60
CA LYS A 68 1.00 -7.80 6.55
C LYS A 68 1.21 -6.37 7.00
N LEU A 69 0.14 -5.57 7.01
CA LEU A 69 0.17 -4.24 7.60
C LEU A 69 -0.08 -4.34 9.10
N ILE A 70 0.70 -3.59 9.86
CA ILE A 70 0.52 -3.49 11.31
C ILE A 70 -0.13 -2.14 11.57
N LEU A 71 -1.44 -2.14 11.63
CA LEU A 71 -2.22 -0.93 11.88
C LEU A 71 -2.49 -0.79 13.37
N GLU A 72 -2.13 0.36 13.89
CA GLU A 72 -2.36 0.67 15.30
C GLU A 72 -3.60 1.54 15.47
#